data_c3350e4932fd8e5677cedfa0522ffdf6
#
_entry.id   c3350e4932fd8e5677cedfa0522ffdf6
#
_cell.length_a   1.000
_cell.length_b   1.000
_cell.length_c   1.000
_cell.angle_alpha   90.00
_cell.angle_beta   90.00
_cell.angle_gamma   90.00
#
_symmetry.space_group_name_H-M   'P 1'
#
loop_
_entity.id
_entity.type
_entity.pdbx_description
1 polymer ?
#
loop_
_entity_poly.entity_id
_entity_poly.type
_entity_poly.pdbx_seq_one_letter_code
_entity_poly.pdbx_strand_id
1 'polypeptide(L)'
;MSHADARTVLAGFADCLSRQDWDGLSRFVHPDVVWEYPQSGERFRGLANVRAQFENYPSLEPGKTSLEEVVDATRYARTQMYTVVPVEGSGDRGVAINRAGYPDGSLWYAVNVFEMRDGLIARSRTYFAPDFDAPDWRAPYREAP
;
A
#
# COMPACT_ATOMS: atom_id res chain seq x y z
N MET A 1 3.76 24.50 -13.42
CA MET A 1 2.74 23.83 -12.58
C MET A 1 3.43 22.89 -11.63
N SER A 2 3.14 23.00 -10.34
CA SER A 2 3.60 21.99 -9.39
C SER A 2 2.75 20.74 -9.56
N HIS A 3 3.39 19.61 -9.75
CA HIS A 3 2.70 18.32 -9.67
C HIS A 3 2.25 18.07 -8.22
N ALA A 4 1.14 17.35 -8.04
CA ALA A 4 0.75 16.89 -6.72
C ALA A 4 1.92 16.11 -6.10
N ASP A 5 2.16 16.33 -4.81
CA ASP A 5 3.21 15.59 -4.12
C ASP A 5 2.84 14.10 -3.98
N ALA A 6 3.84 13.28 -3.73
CA ALA A 6 3.67 11.84 -3.61
C ALA A 6 2.64 11.47 -2.53
N ARG A 7 2.61 12.19 -1.41
CA ARG A 7 1.66 11.95 -0.32
C ARG A 7 0.21 12.11 -0.77
N THR A 8 -0.10 13.20 -1.47
CA THR A 8 -1.46 13.47 -1.97
C THR A 8 -1.89 12.40 -2.98
N VAL A 9 -1.01 12.04 -3.90
CA VAL A 9 -1.29 11.03 -4.93
C VAL A 9 -1.51 9.65 -4.30
N LEU A 10 -0.66 9.27 -3.35
CA LEU A 10 -0.79 7.97 -2.67
C LEU A 10 -2.02 7.89 -1.78
N ALA A 11 -2.40 8.99 -1.13
CA ALA A 11 -3.65 9.04 -0.37
C ALA A 11 -4.88 8.87 -1.29
N GLY A 12 -4.88 9.52 -2.43
CA GLY A 12 -5.95 9.36 -3.43
C GLY A 12 -6.01 7.95 -4.02
N PHE A 13 -4.87 7.37 -4.33
CA PHE A 13 -4.78 5.98 -4.78
C PHE A 13 -5.34 5.01 -3.73
N ALA A 14 -4.91 5.16 -2.48
CA ALA A 14 -5.37 4.31 -1.38
C ALA A 14 -6.89 4.45 -1.15
N ASP A 15 -7.44 5.66 -1.27
CA ASP A 15 -8.88 5.89 -1.19
C ASP A 15 -9.63 5.17 -2.31
N CYS A 16 -9.12 5.20 -3.53
CA CYS A 16 -9.69 4.43 -4.65
C CYS A 16 -9.72 2.92 -4.36
N LEU A 17 -8.64 2.37 -3.81
CA LEU A 17 -8.61 0.95 -3.43
C LEU A 17 -9.65 0.63 -2.36
N SER A 18 -9.77 1.46 -1.34
CA SER A 18 -10.70 1.23 -0.23
C SER A 18 -12.16 1.28 -0.67
N ARG A 19 -12.50 2.16 -1.60
CA ARG A 19 -13.83 2.30 -2.17
C ARG A 19 -14.08 1.40 -3.37
N GLN A 20 -13.07 0.67 -3.82
CA GLN A 20 -13.13 -0.13 -5.06
C GLN A 20 -13.51 0.73 -6.28
N ASP A 21 -13.06 1.97 -6.30
CA ASP A 21 -13.21 2.88 -7.43
C ASP A 21 -12.12 2.59 -8.47
N TRP A 22 -12.29 1.51 -9.20
CA TRP A 22 -11.29 1.04 -10.17
C TRP A 22 -11.08 2.01 -11.32
N ASP A 23 -12.15 2.66 -11.77
CA ASP A 23 -12.08 3.67 -12.83
C ASP A 23 -11.33 4.92 -12.37
N GLY A 24 -11.38 5.24 -11.07
CA GLY A 24 -10.68 6.36 -10.48
C GLY A 24 -9.16 6.21 -10.42
N LEU A 25 -8.63 5.00 -10.56
CA LEU A 25 -7.19 4.73 -10.47
C LEU A 25 -6.38 5.55 -11.49
N SER A 26 -6.93 5.81 -12.67
CA SER A 26 -6.26 6.59 -13.73
C SER A 26 -5.91 8.03 -13.32
N ARG A 27 -6.53 8.54 -12.27
CA ARG A 27 -6.21 9.86 -11.70
C ARG A 27 -4.89 9.87 -10.92
N PHE A 28 -4.43 8.71 -10.48
CA PHE A 28 -3.27 8.59 -9.58
C PHE A 28 -2.17 7.69 -10.15
N VAL A 29 -2.49 6.84 -11.11
CA VAL A 29 -1.57 5.83 -11.65
C VAL A 29 -1.31 6.10 -13.12
N HIS A 30 -0.03 6.13 -13.48
CA HIS A 30 0.40 6.36 -14.85
C HIS A 30 -0.06 5.21 -15.77
N PRO A 31 -0.49 5.49 -17.02
CA PRO A 31 -0.90 4.43 -17.94
C PRO A 31 0.16 3.35 -18.19
N ASP A 32 1.44 3.73 -18.16
CA ASP A 32 2.60 2.85 -18.39
C ASP A 32 3.22 2.34 -17.09
N VAL A 33 2.47 2.35 -16.00
CA VAL A 33 2.94 1.90 -14.68
C VAL A 33 3.56 0.50 -14.71
N VAL A 34 4.62 0.32 -13.95
CA VAL A 34 5.22 -0.98 -13.68
C VAL A 34 5.08 -1.29 -12.19
N TRP A 35 4.40 -2.38 -11.89
CA TRP A 35 4.15 -2.84 -10.53
C TRP A 35 4.87 -4.15 -10.29
N GLU A 36 5.70 -4.22 -9.28
CA GLU A 36 6.57 -5.36 -9.04
C GLU A 36 6.41 -5.91 -7.63
N TYR A 37 6.40 -7.24 -7.54
CA TYR A 37 6.52 -7.99 -6.28
C TYR A 37 7.85 -8.76 -6.30
N PRO A 38 8.94 -8.16 -5.80
CA PRO A 38 10.27 -8.76 -5.93
C PRO A 38 10.40 -10.14 -5.27
N GLN A 39 9.66 -10.39 -4.19
CA GLN A 39 9.73 -11.68 -3.48
C GLN A 39 9.20 -12.85 -4.32
N SER A 40 8.19 -12.63 -5.14
CA SER A 40 7.65 -13.66 -6.07
C SER A 40 8.24 -13.55 -7.48
N GLY A 41 8.91 -12.44 -7.79
CA GLY A 41 9.42 -12.16 -9.12
C GLY A 41 8.36 -11.67 -10.11
N GLU A 42 7.17 -11.35 -9.64
CA GLU A 42 6.08 -10.89 -10.50
C GLU A 42 6.25 -9.44 -10.92
N ARG A 43 5.82 -9.15 -12.14
CA ARG A 43 5.77 -7.80 -12.69
C ARG A 43 4.49 -7.61 -13.48
N PHE A 44 3.79 -6.53 -13.21
CA PHE A 44 2.58 -6.13 -13.91
C PHE A 44 2.86 -4.84 -14.67
N ARG A 45 2.65 -4.85 -15.98
CA ARG A 45 2.87 -3.68 -16.83
C ARG A 45 1.55 -3.09 -17.28
N GLY A 46 1.46 -1.76 -17.16
CA GLY A 46 0.29 -1.00 -17.58
C GLY A 46 -0.83 -0.99 -16.56
N LEU A 47 -1.60 0.09 -16.59
CA LEU A 47 -2.69 0.31 -15.65
C LEU A 47 -3.75 -0.80 -15.69
N ALA A 48 -4.05 -1.33 -16.87
CA ALA A 48 -5.04 -2.39 -17.02
C ALA A 48 -4.67 -3.66 -16.23
N ASN A 49 -3.41 -4.07 -16.27
CA ASN A 49 -2.93 -5.24 -15.53
C ASN A 49 -2.83 -4.97 -14.03
N VAL A 50 -2.38 -3.78 -13.64
CA VAL A 50 -2.36 -3.37 -12.23
C VAL A 50 -3.77 -3.32 -11.65
N ARG A 51 -4.72 -2.72 -12.37
CA ARG A 51 -6.13 -2.72 -11.99
C ARG A 51 -6.68 -4.14 -11.85
N ALA A 52 -6.42 -5.00 -12.83
CA ALA A 52 -6.97 -6.36 -12.86
C ALA A 52 -6.55 -7.18 -11.63
N GLN A 53 -5.31 -7.08 -11.19
CA GLN A 53 -4.86 -7.81 -10.01
C GLN A 53 -5.52 -7.33 -8.71
N PHE A 54 -5.82 -6.03 -8.58
CA PHE A 54 -6.56 -5.52 -7.43
C PHE A 54 -8.04 -5.88 -7.50
N GLU A 55 -8.64 -5.72 -8.68
CA GLU A 55 -10.07 -5.99 -8.90
C GLU A 55 -10.43 -7.47 -8.68
N ASN A 56 -9.51 -8.37 -9.00
CA ASN A 56 -9.68 -9.81 -8.85
C ASN A 56 -9.04 -10.38 -7.58
N TYR A 57 -8.74 -9.54 -6.60
CA TYR A 57 -8.15 -9.99 -5.36
C TYR A 57 -9.08 -10.97 -4.64
N PRO A 58 -8.60 -12.19 -4.27
CA PRO A 58 -9.44 -13.19 -3.61
C PRO A 58 -10.03 -12.66 -2.30
N SER A 59 -11.32 -12.94 -2.07
CA SER A 59 -12.03 -12.55 -0.85
C SER A 59 -12.17 -11.04 -0.64
N LEU A 60 -12.03 -10.25 -1.69
CA LEU A 60 -12.28 -8.81 -1.62
C LEU A 60 -13.79 -8.58 -1.51
N GLU A 61 -14.26 -8.24 -0.32
CA GLU A 61 -15.67 -7.91 -0.09
C GLU A 61 -15.86 -6.38 -0.07
N PRO A 62 -16.86 -5.87 -0.79
CA PRO A 62 -17.17 -4.44 -0.76
C PRO A 62 -17.40 -3.95 0.67
N GLY A 63 -16.82 -2.80 1.02
CA GLY A 63 -17.00 -2.15 2.31
C GLY A 63 -16.12 -2.68 3.45
N LYS A 64 -15.28 -3.68 3.20
CA LYS A 64 -14.31 -4.18 4.20
C LYS A 64 -12.93 -3.51 4.11
N THR A 65 -12.71 -2.71 3.10
CA THR A 65 -11.52 -1.88 2.97
C THR A 65 -11.90 -0.44 3.29
N SER A 66 -11.81 -0.04 4.54
CA SER A 66 -11.95 1.37 4.88
C SER A 66 -10.58 1.94 5.20
N LEU A 67 -10.24 3.04 4.57
CA LEU A 67 -9.20 3.94 5.06
C LEU A 67 -9.78 4.71 6.23
N GLU A 68 -9.59 4.20 7.42
CA GLU A 68 -9.68 5.05 8.57
C GLU A 68 -8.36 5.82 8.67
N GLU A 69 -8.49 7.10 8.70
CA GLU A 69 -7.51 8.16 8.85
C GLU A 69 -6.03 7.77 8.91
N VAL A 70 -5.26 8.18 7.92
CA VAL A 70 -3.80 8.15 7.96
C VAL A 70 -3.34 9.12 9.05
N VAL A 71 -3.28 8.63 10.25
CA VAL A 71 -2.70 9.37 11.38
C VAL A 71 -1.18 9.17 11.34
N ASP A 72 -0.44 10.13 11.80
CA ASP A 72 1.03 10.25 11.72
C ASP A 72 1.84 8.94 11.86
N ALA A 73 3.13 8.98 11.58
CA ALA A 73 4.06 7.85 11.52
C ALA A 73 4.06 6.93 12.76
N THR A 74 3.47 7.34 13.86
CA THR A 74 3.47 6.61 15.12
C THR A 74 2.15 5.91 15.43
N ARG A 75 1.11 6.19 14.66
CA ARG A 75 -0.24 5.64 14.89
C ARG A 75 -0.84 5.16 13.57
N TYR A 76 -1.23 3.92 13.53
CA TYR A 76 -2.02 3.36 12.45
C TYR A 76 -3.31 2.78 12.99
N ALA A 77 -4.42 3.13 12.35
CA ALA A 77 -5.69 2.49 12.62
C ALA A 77 -5.70 1.09 12.00
N ARG A 78 -6.24 0.13 12.71
CA ARG A 78 -6.45 -1.22 12.16
C ARG A 78 -7.73 -1.20 11.34
N THR A 79 -7.62 -1.37 10.06
CA THR A 79 -8.75 -1.70 9.21
C THR A 79 -8.80 -3.20 8.96
N GLN A 80 -9.93 -3.71 8.50
CA GLN A 80 -10.08 -5.17 8.36
C GLN A 80 -9.25 -5.77 7.21
N MET A 81 -8.80 -4.98 6.23
CA MET A 81 -7.95 -5.45 5.14
C MET A 81 -6.76 -4.57 4.82
N TYR A 82 -6.92 -3.27 4.69
CA TYR A 82 -5.81 -2.37 4.38
C TYR A 82 -5.83 -1.15 5.28
N THR A 83 -4.74 -0.89 5.95
CA THR A 83 -4.45 0.41 6.55
C THR A 83 -3.23 0.97 5.86
N VAL A 84 -3.35 2.13 5.25
CA VAL A 84 -2.19 2.85 4.73
C VAL A 84 -1.59 3.64 5.87
N VAL A 85 -0.40 3.29 6.23
CA VAL A 85 0.41 4.02 7.21
C VAL A 85 1.38 4.92 6.45
N PRO A 86 1.87 5.98 7.05
CA PRO A 86 2.29 7.19 6.37
C PRO A 86 3.27 7.00 5.25
N VAL A 87 3.08 7.86 4.27
CA VAL A 87 3.98 8.04 3.16
C VAL A 87 5.10 8.95 3.60
N GLU A 88 6.31 8.41 3.62
CA GLU A 88 7.51 9.21 3.71
C GLU A 88 8.10 9.39 2.31
N GLY A 89 8.61 10.56 2.05
CA GLY A 89 9.24 10.88 0.78
C GLY A 89 8.95 12.30 0.33
N SER A 90 9.76 12.75 -0.58
CA SER A 90 9.65 14.08 -1.18
C SER A 90 9.77 13.99 -2.69
N GLY A 91 9.04 14.84 -3.40
CA GLY A 91 9.11 14.91 -4.85
C GLY A 91 8.59 13.64 -5.52
N ASP A 92 9.48 12.96 -6.24
CA ASP A 92 9.12 11.85 -7.13
C ASP A 92 9.14 10.48 -6.48
N ARG A 93 9.39 10.38 -5.19
CA ARG A 93 9.48 9.12 -4.47
C ARG A 93 8.69 9.15 -3.18
N GLY A 94 8.10 8.01 -2.84
CA GLY A 94 7.41 7.84 -1.58
C GLY A 94 7.41 6.38 -1.15
N VAL A 95 7.17 6.18 0.14
CA VAL A 95 6.98 4.86 0.74
C VAL A 95 5.63 4.85 1.43
N ALA A 96 4.80 3.88 1.10
CA ALA A 96 3.55 3.63 1.80
C ALA A 96 3.61 2.26 2.47
N ILE A 97 3.24 2.19 3.73
CA ILE A 97 3.18 0.94 4.48
C ILE A 97 1.72 0.60 4.72
N ASN A 98 1.29 -0.54 4.23
CA ASN A 98 -0.06 -1.04 4.40
C ASN A 98 -0.08 -2.14 5.45
N ARG A 99 -1.16 -2.22 6.18
CA ARG A 99 -1.44 -3.30 7.12
C ARG A 99 -2.60 -4.12 6.57
N ALA A 100 -2.42 -5.41 6.40
CA ALA A 100 -3.46 -6.31 5.87
C ALA A 100 -3.78 -7.40 6.87
N GLY A 101 -5.08 -7.63 7.10
CA GLY A 101 -5.59 -8.78 7.85
C GLY A 101 -6.27 -9.75 6.90
N TYR A 102 -5.93 -11.02 6.98
CA TYR A 102 -6.51 -12.07 6.15
C TYR A 102 -7.54 -12.91 6.91
N PRO A 103 -8.45 -13.62 6.20
CA PRO A 103 -9.49 -14.42 6.84
C PRO A 103 -8.98 -15.53 7.76
N ASP A 104 -7.74 -16.00 7.57
CA ASP A 104 -7.08 -16.98 8.45
C ASP A 104 -6.58 -16.37 9.78
N GLY A 105 -6.81 -15.06 9.98
CA GLY A 105 -6.35 -14.32 11.15
C GLY A 105 -4.92 -13.81 11.06
N SER A 106 -4.19 -14.11 9.99
CA SER A 106 -2.83 -13.60 9.81
C SER A 106 -2.81 -12.11 9.52
N LEU A 107 -1.79 -11.45 10.06
CA LEU A 107 -1.53 -10.03 9.84
C LEU A 107 -0.23 -9.85 9.08
N TRP A 108 -0.27 -8.97 8.08
CA TRP A 108 0.85 -8.72 7.18
C TRP A 108 1.11 -7.23 7.05
N TYR A 109 2.36 -6.89 6.79
CA TYR A 109 2.72 -5.60 6.25
C TYR A 109 2.93 -5.71 4.75
N ALA A 110 2.53 -4.68 4.02
CA ALA A 110 2.95 -4.47 2.65
C ALA A 110 3.72 -3.14 2.61
N VAL A 111 5.00 -3.20 2.26
CA VAL A 111 5.84 -2.02 2.13
C VAL A 111 5.97 -1.69 0.64
N ASN A 112 5.45 -0.54 0.25
CA ASN A 112 5.38 -0.11 -1.13
C ASN A 112 6.35 1.06 -1.35
N VAL A 113 7.30 0.88 -2.27
CA VAL A 113 8.22 1.93 -2.67
C VAL A 113 7.77 2.46 -4.02
N PHE A 114 7.33 3.70 -4.06
CA PHE A 114 6.77 4.33 -5.25
C PHE A 114 7.73 5.29 -5.92
N GLU A 115 7.72 5.28 -7.24
CA GLU A 115 8.33 6.30 -8.08
C GLU A 115 7.23 7.00 -8.89
N MET A 116 7.30 8.33 -8.91
CA MET A 116 6.34 9.18 -9.59
C MET A 116 6.92 9.66 -10.91
N ARG A 117 6.06 9.83 -11.90
CA ARG A 117 6.37 10.51 -13.15
C ARG A 117 5.13 11.28 -13.59
N ASP A 118 5.32 12.53 -13.98
CA ASP A 118 4.22 13.42 -14.40
C ASP A 118 3.10 13.55 -13.33
N GLY A 119 3.48 13.50 -12.05
CA GLY A 119 2.52 13.58 -10.95
C GLY A 119 1.69 12.32 -10.73
N LEU A 120 2.04 11.20 -11.34
CA LEU A 120 1.33 9.92 -11.23
C LEU A 120 2.30 8.81 -10.78
N ILE A 121 1.75 7.78 -10.16
CA ILE A 121 2.53 6.59 -9.79
C ILE A 121 2.97 5.88 -11.06
N ALA A 122 4.28 5.87 -11.34
CA ALA A 122 4.86 5.25 -12.53
C ALA A 122 5.49 3.89 -12.24
N ARG A 123 5.93 3.66 -11.01
CA ARG A 123 6.50 2.40 -10.57
C ARG A 123 6.18 2.14 -9.11
N SER A 124 5.89 0.88 -8.81
CA SER A 124 5.79 0.39 -7.43
C SER A 124 6.59 -0.88 -7.27
N ARG A 125 7.30 -0.98 -6.15
CA ARG A 125 7.87 -2.24 -5.67
C ARG A 125 7.25 -2.52 -4.31
N THR A 126 6.60 -3.66 -4.18
CA THR A 126 5.91 -4.04 -2.95
C THR A 126 6.57 -5.27 -2.34
N TYR A 127 6.87 -5.16 -1.06
CA TYR A 127 7.39 -6.25 -0.23
C TYR A 127 6.36 -6.63 0.82
N PHE A 128 6.14 -7.92 1.00
CA PHE A 128 5.18 -8.44 1.96
C PHE A 128 5.90 -9.10 3.12
N ALA A 129 5.48 -8.79 4.33
CA ALA A 129 6.08 -9.32 5.55
C ALA A 129 4.98 -9.70 6.55
N PRO A 130 4.91 -10.98 6.96
CA PRO A 130 3.98 -11.38 8.00
C PRO A 130 4.43 -10.90 9.38
N ASP A 131 3.49 -10.78 10.30
CA ASP A 131 3.82 -10.65 11.71
C ASP A 131 4.53 -11.91 12.19
N PHE A 132 5.41 -11.77 13.14
CA PHE A 132 6.09 -12.89 13.78
C PHE A 132 6.33 -12.58 15.27
N ASP A 133 6.48 -13.63 16.05
CA ASP A 133 6.78 -13.52 17.47
C ASP A 133 8.21 -13.04 17.68
N ALA A 134 8.39 -12.14 18.65
CA ALA A 134 9.72 -11.68 19.02
C ALA A 134 10.55 -12.85 19.61
N PRO A 135 11.78 -13.06 19.12
CA PRO A 135 12.60 -14.14 19.65
C PRO A 135 13.05 -13.86 21.10
N ASP A 136 13.11 -14.92 21.91
CA ASP A 136 13.38 -14.82 23.36
C ASP A 136 14.71 -14.15 23.70
N TRP A 137 15.73 -14.31 22.85
CA TRP A 137 17.07 -13.75 23.11
C TRP A 137 17.08 -12.21 23.18
N ARG A 138 16.06 -11.55 22.56
CA ARG A 138 15.91 -10.09 22.63
C ARG A 138 15.17 -9.59 23.87
N ALA A 139 14.53 -10.48 24.62
CA ALA A 139 13.67 -10.10 25.74
C ALA A 139 14.36 -9.22 26.79
N PRO A 140 15.63 -9.43 27.17
CA PRO A 140 16.32 -8.60 28.17
C PRO A 140 16.55 -7.15 27.73
N TYR A 141 16.47 -6.87 26.44
CA TYR A 141 16.89 -5.57 25.87
C TYR A 141 15.73 -4.75 25.34
N ARG A 142 14.52 -5.32 25.30
CA ARG A 142 13.34 -4.62 24.81
C ARG A 142 12.50 -4.07 25.94
N GLU A 143 11.79 -2.99 25.64
CA GLU A 143 10.77 -2.48 26.56
C GLU A 143 9.59 -3.46 26.63
N ALA A 144 8.91 -3.48 27.78
CA ALA A 144 7.65 -4.19 27.90
C ALA A 144 6.59 -3.56 26.99
N PRO A 145 5.69 -4.36 26.40
CA PRO A 145 4.65 -3.84 25.53
C PRO A 145 3.68 -2.91 26.25
#